data_9ad74b2e43a030964b0129d68bd991f6
#
_entry.id   9ad74b2e43a030964b0129d68bd991f6
#
_cell.length_a   1.000
_cell.length_b   1.000
_cell.length_c   1.000
_cell.angle_alpha   90.00
_cell.angle_beta   90.00
_cell.angle_gamma   90.00
#
_symmetry.space_group_name_H-M   'P 1'
#
loop_
_entity.id
_entity.type
_entity.pdbx_description
1 polymer ?
#
loop_
_entity_poly.entity_id
_entity_poly.type
_entity_poly.pdbx_seq_one_letter_code
_entity_poly.pdbx_strand_id
1 'polypeptide(L)'
;KSAALFDWDKALSGWDRYPLFRDNFLQLTKNHATAVDCPTECGLGCPRSVITHAKTDIRAVCIEKEHAAIQLSPRQTLIYRLKQSAINGAICTAMGIEHREAKLDGLPHTWRLGDFIPTAGMDFPVVLTMQDSKDTLVEVVRSLCLSTPKPFVVIAPTRLHLSPAVETLLAQKDSLFVALNEDLYLGDAPRLLTCRDKTEIFAPLIDQVPGPDSGGTVFFMTPPGTTWPQIKIQFRDGHTVTIWAGDQSGRYTYTQMGMASRKN
;
A
#
# COMPACT_ATOMS: atom_id res chain seq x y z
N LYS A 1 1.04 11.42 7.81
CA LYS A 1 1.39 12.82 7.61
C LYS A 1 0.21 13.71 7.97
N SER A 2 0.47 14.86 8.59
CA SER A 2 -0.53 15.91 8.88
C SER A 2 0.05 17.27 8.47
N ALA A 3 -0.80 18.14 7.92
CA ALA A 3 -0.42 19.48 7.50
C ALA A 3 -1.63 20.41 7.55
N ALA A 4 -1.42 21.73 7.48
CA ALA A 4 -2.48 22.71 7.32
C ALA A 4 -3.22 22.50 6.00
N LEU A 5 -4.49 22.89 5.94
CA LEU A 5 -5.24 22.86 4.68
C LEU A 5 -4.54 23.68 3.59
N PHE A 6 -3.96 24.84 4.00
CA PHE A 6 -3.16 25.67 3.09
C PHE A 6 -2.04 24.88 2.39
N ASP A 7 -1.31 24.03 3.13
CA ASP A 7 -0.21 23.25 2.57
C ASP A 7 -0.71 22.13 1.66
N TRP A 8 -1.83 21.48 2.02
CA TRP A 8 -2.49 20.50 1.17
C TRP A 8 -3.00 21.14 -0.13
N ASP A 9 -3.68 22.29 -0.04
CA ASP A 9 -4.19 23.02 -1.19
C ASP A 9 -3.03 23.45 -2.11
N LYS A 10 -1.93 23.97 -1.54
CA LYS A 10 -0.73 24.34 -2.31
C LYS A 10 -0.11 23.14 -3.03
N ALA A 11 0.11 22.05 -2.31
CA ALA A 11 0.78 20.87 -2.85
C ALA A 11 -0.03 20.16 -3.94
N LEU A 12 -1.37 20.23 -3.90
CA LEU A 12 -2.27 19.46 -4.73
C LEU A 12 -3.22 20.33 -5.59
N SER A 13 -2.99 21.66 -5.66
CA SER A 13 -3.86 22.59 -6.40
C SER A 13 -4.00 22.29 -7.88
N GLY A 14 -2.99 21.69 -8.51
CA GLY A 14 -3.01 21.30 -9.91
C GLY A 14 -3.64 19.92 -10.18
N TRP A 15 -4.13 19.25 -9.15
CA TRP A 15 -4.72 17.92 -9.31
C TRP A 15 -6.25 17.99 -9.29
N ASP A 16 -6.88 17.74 -10.42
CA ASP A 16 -8.34 17.85 -10.60
C ASP A 16 -9.14 16.99 -9.60
N ARG A 17 -8.55 15.88 -9.14
CA ARG A 17 -9.20 14.98 -8.18
C ARG A 17 -8.90 15.29 -6.72
N TYR A 18 -8.18 16.38 -6.46
CA TYR A 18 -7.85 16.77 -5.08
C TYR A 18 -9.08 16.96 -4.18
N PRO A 19 -10.19 17.58 -4.60
CA PRO A 19 -11.39 17.67 -3.76
C PRO A 19 -11.90 16.30 -3.33
N LEU A 20 -11.95 15.33 -4.26
CA LEU A 20 -12.36 13.95 -3.98
C LEU A 20 -11.40 13.26 -3.00
N PHE A 21 -10.10 13.44 -3.20
CA PHE A 21 -9.06 12.92 -2.30
C PHE A 21 -9.21 13.51 -0.90
N ARG A 22 -9.29 14.84 -0.78
CA ARG A 22 -9.41 15.55 0.49
C ARG A 22 -10.61 15.06 1.30
N ASP A 23 -11.77 14.98 0.68
CA ASP A 23 -13.01 14.67 1.38
C ASP A 23 -13.08 13.21 1.85
N ASN A 24 -12.39 12.29 1.16
CA ASN A 24 -12.41 10.86 1.47
C ASN A 24 -11.18 10.37 2.24
N PHE A 25 -9.99 10.88 1.93
CA PHE A 25 -8.72 10.37 2.47
C PHE A 25 -8.03 11.32 3.45
N LEU A 26 -8.52 12.55 3.63
CA LEU A 26 -8.06 13.43 4.69
C LEU A 26 -9.09 13.53 5.81
N GLN A 27 -8.62 13.61 7.04
CA GLN A 27 -9.42 13.81 8.24
C GLN A 27 -9.09 15.15 8.87
N LEU A 28 -10.10 15.99 9.06
CA LEU A 28 -9.97 17.21 9.84
C LEU A 28 -9.62 16.87 11.29
N THR A 29 -8.63 17.57 11.83
CA THR A 29 -8.29 17.53 13.26
C THR A 29 -8.92 18.74 13.97
N LYS A 30 -8.83 18.78 15.30
CA LYS A 30 -9.25 19.93 16.11
C LYS A 30 -8.18 21.02 16.23
N ASN A 31 -7.02 20.82 15.62
CA ASN A 31 -5.84 21.66 15.79
C ASN A 31 -5.71 22.65 14.63
N HIS A 32 -5.16 23.81 14.95
CA HIS A 32 -4.74 24.81 13.98
C HIS A 32 -3.22 24.77 13.81
N ALA A 33 -2.75 25.09 12.63
CA ALA A 33 -1.33 25.17 12.33
C ALA A 33 -0.73 26.44 12.94
N THR A 34 0.45 26.30 13.54
CA THR A 34 1.29 27.41 14.01
C THR A 34 2.31 27.86 12.96
N ALA A 35 2.48 27.05 11.93
CA ALA A 35 3.32 27.34 10.77
C ALA A 35 2.73 26.70 9.51
N VAL A 36 3.02 27.28 8.35
CA VAL A 36 2.67 26.77 7.00
C VAL A 36 3.89 26.85 6.09
N ASP A 37 3.92 26.02 5.06
CA ASP A 37 5.00 26.02 4.08
C ASP A 37 5.06 27.35 3.31
N CYS A 38 6.27 27.87 3.11
CA CYS A 38 6.44 29.07 2.30
C CYS A 38 6.04 28.81 0.86
N PRO A 39 5.08 29.57 0.29
CA PRO A 39 4.69 29.40 -1.11
C PRO A 39 5.68 30.00 -2.09
N THR A 40 6.63 30.80 -1.61
CA THR A 40 7.66 31.43 -2.43
C THR A 40 8.86 30.50 -2.55
N GLU A 41 9.32 30.26 -3.75
CA GLU A 41 10.52 29.44 -4.01
C GLU A 41 11.79 30.25 -3.71
N CYS A 42 11.98 30.62 -2.45
CA CYS A 42 13.16 31.39 -2.02
C CYS A 42 14.39 30.49 -1.79
N GLY A 43 14.28 29.19 -1.98
CA GLY A 43 15.38 28.22 -1.77
C GLY A 43 15.72 27.95 -0.29
N LEU A 44 15.16 28.71 0.65
CA LEU A 44 15.47 28.59 2.08
C LEU A 44 14.65 27.49 2.78
N GLY A 45 13.56 27.02 2.16
CA GLY A 45 12.71 25.96 2.72
C GLY A 45 12.10 26.28 4.09
N CYS A 46 12.16 27.53 4.54
CA CYS A 46 11.69 27.94 5.86
C CYS A 46 10.16 27.99 5.93
N PRO A 47 9.53 27.49 7.02
CA PRO A 47 8.12 27.67 7.23
C PRO A 47 7.80 29.12 7.59
N ARG A 48 6.58 29.56 7.26
CA ARG A 48 6.03 30.85 7.72
C ARG A 48 5.28 30.66 9.03
N SER A 49 5.54 31.52 10.01
CA SER A 49 4.82 31.52 11.29
C SER A 49 3.39 32.01 11.10
N VAL A 50 2.41 31.31 11.63
CA VAL A 50 1.01 31.73 11.62
C VAL A 50 0.73 32.58 12.86
N ILE A 51 0.38 33.88 12.64
CA ILE A 51 0.05 34.84 13.68
C ILE A 51 -1.43 35.16 13.55
N THR A 52 -2.17 35.03 14.65
CA THR A 52 -3.59 35.38 14.74
C THR A 52 -3.74 36.67 15.50
N HIS A 53 -4.14 37.73 14.82
CA HIS A 53 -4.45 39.04 15.43
C HIS A 53 -5.93 39.12 15.84
N ALA A 54 -6.82 38.54 15.05
CA ALA A 54 -8.24 38.45 15.32
C ALA A 54 -8.83 37.18 14.67
N LYS A 55 -10.10 36.89 14.93
CA LYS A 55 -10.78 35.70 14.37
C LYS A 55 -10.68 35.56 12.84
N THR A 56 -10.60 36.68 12.14
CA THR A 56 -10.51 36.77 10.68
C THR A 56 -9.19 37.41 10.19
N ASP A 57 -8.34 37.91 11.08
CA ASP A 57 -7.02 38.46 10.74
C ASP A 57 -5.94 37.47 11.18
N ILE A 58 -5.67 36.50 10.30
CA ILE A 58 -4.64 35.48 10.47
C ILE A 58 -3.63 35.62 9.35
N ARG A 59 -2.36 35.72 9.70
CA ARG A 59 -1.28 35.99 8.74
C ARG A 59 -0.17 34.96 8.84
N ALA A 60 0.31 34.50 7.70
CA ALA A 60 1.53 33.68 7.60
C ALA A 60 2.71 34.63 7.32
N VAL A 61 3.60 34.76 8.29
CA VAL A 61 4.70 35.74 8.28
C VAL A 61 6.01 35.02 8.01
N CYS A 62 6.79 35.54 7.05
CA CYS A 62 8.14 35.07 6.79
C CYS A 62 9.08 35.45 7.95
N ILE A 63 9.81 34.46 8.48
CA ILE A 63 10.76 34.65 9.58
C ILE A 63 11.90 35.61 9.15
N GLU A 64 12.40 35.41 7.94
CA GLU A 64 13.49 36.23 7.37
C GLU A 64 13.05 37.61 6.90
N LYS A 65 11.74 37.94 6.97
CA LYS A 65 11.15 39.22 6.55
C LYS A 65 11.38 39.59 5.08
N GLU A 66 11.85 38.66 4.27
CA GLU A 66 12.13 38.94 2.84
C GLU A 66 10.85 38.99 1.99
N HIS A 67 9.77 38.41 2.48
CA HIS A 67 8.52 38.30 1.75
C HIS A 67 7.35 38.85 2.56
N ALA A 68 6.40 39.49 1.86
CA ALA A 68 5.18 39.98 2.46
C ALA A 68 4.38 38.89 3.17
N ALA A 69 3.72 39.26 4.26
CA ALA A 69 2.81 38.38 4.97
C ALA A 69 1.64 37.94 4.07
N ILE A 70 1.21 36.72 4.20
CA ILE A 70 0.08 36.15 3.46
C ILE A 70 -1.12 36.09 4.39
N GLN A 71 -2.26 36.64 3.92
CA GLN A 71 -3.52 36.54 4.62
C GLN A 71 -4.05 35.11 4.51
N LEU A 72 -4.39 34.48 5.64
CA LEU A 72 -5.00 33.18 5.70
C LEU A 72 -6.44 33.27 6.19
N SER A 73 -7.31 32.44 5.66
CA SER A 73 -8.62 32.22 6.27
C SER A 73 -8.50 31.27 7.47
N PRO A 74 -9.43 31.30 8.46
CA PRO A 74 -9.43 30.35 9.57
C PRO A 74 -9.45 28.89 9.09
N ARG A 75 -10.12 28.60 7.98
CA ARG A 75 -10.17 27.27 7.38
C ARG A 75 -8.82 26.79 6.90
N GLN A 76 -7.99 27.65 6.31
CA GLN A 76 -6.68 27.30 5.78
C GLN A 76 -5.67 26.94 6.88
N THR A 77 -5.90 27.38 8.13
CA THR A 77 -5.06 27.01 9.27
C THR A 77 -5.43 25.66 9.89
N LEU A 78 -6.58 25.09 9.56
CA LEU A 78 -7.00 23.80 10.09
C LEU A 78 -6.06 22.69 9.62
N ILE A 79 -5.64 21.84 10.55
CA ILE A 79 -4.78 20.70 10.27
C ILE A 79 -5.61 19.53 9.80
N TYR A 80 -5.27 18.99 8.65
CA TYR A 80 -5.78 17.74 8.11
C TYR A 80 -4.73 16.64 8.24
N ARG A 81 -5.18 15.44 8.56
CA ARG A 81 -4.36 14.24 8.67
C ARG A 81 -4.80 13.21 7.64
N LEU A 82 -3.85 12.51 7.05
CA LEU A 82 -4.13 11.36 6.19
C LEU A 82 -4.88 10.27 6.98
N LYS A 83 -6.01 9.81 6.45
CA LYS A 83 -6.75 8.64 6.96
C LYS A 83 -6.01 7.37 6.54
N GLN A 84 -4.98 6.97 7.30
CA GLN A 84 -4.09 5.86 6.92
C GLN A 84 -4.86 4.57 6.60
N SER A 85 -5.76 4.13 7.48
CA SER A 85 -6.54 2.90 7.24
C SER A 85 -7.46 3.00 6.02
N ALA A 86 -8.00 4.19 5.71
CA ALA A 86 -8.81 4.36 4.50
C ALA A 86 -7.98 4.19 3.23
N ILE A 87 -6.76 4.73 3.21
CA ILE A 87 -5.83 4.57 2.09
C ILE A 87 -5.36 3.11 2.01
N ASN A 88 -4.99 2.51 3.13
CA ASN A 88 -4.55 1.11 3.18
C ASN A 88 -5.64 0.18 2.63
N GLY A 89 -6.88 0.35 3.08
CA GLY A 89 -8.02 -0.41 2.58
C GLY A 89 -8.30 -0.18 1.09
N ALA A 90 -8.17 1.07 0.62
CA ALA A 90 -8.35 1.40 -0.79
C ALA A 90 -7.26 0.76 -1.69
N ILE A 91 -6.00 0.75 -1.24
CA ILE A 91 -4.90 0.05 -1.92
C ILE A 91 -5.19 -1.45 -1.98
N CYS A 92 -5.55 -2.07 -0.86
CA CYS A 92 -5.88 -3.49 -0.80
C CYS A 92 -7.01 -3.86 -1.77
N THR A 93 -8.08 -3.08 -1.78
CA THR A 93 -9.22 -3.30 -2.69
C THR A 93 -8.80 -3.17 -4.16
N ALA A 94 -8.05 -2.12 -4.50
CA ALA A 94 -7.58 -1.89 -5.86
C ALA A 94 -6.68 -3.03 -6.35
N MET A 95 -5.75 -3.49 -5.53
CA MET A 95 -4.74 -4.49 -5.89
C MET A 95 -5.16 -5.95 -5.62
N GLY A 96 -6.34 -6.18 -5.02
CA GLY A 96 -6.80 -7.53 -4.70
C GLY A 96 -6.02 -8.19 -3.56
N ILE A 97 -5.56 -7.40 -2.60
CA ILE A 97 -4.87 -7.85 -1.39
C ILE A 97 -5.91 -8.18 -0.32
N GLU A 98 -5.77 -9.33 0.34
CA GLU A 98 -6.59 -9.66 1.51
C GLU A 98 -6.19 -8.76 2.68
N HIS A 99 -7.06 -7.79 3.02
CA HIS A 99 -6.75 -6.72 3.96
C HIS A 99 -6.65 -7.25 5.40
N ARG A 100 -5.44 -7.15 5.98
CA ARG A 100 -5.14 -7.48 7.38
C ARG A 100 -4.14 -6.49 7.92
N GLU A 101 -4.60 -5.25 8.13
CA GLU A 101 -3.73 -4.15 8.52
C GLU A 101 -3.11 -4.37 9.91
N ALA A 102 -1.80 -4.20 10.00
CA ALA A 102 -1.06 -4.14 11.25
C ALA A 102 0.09 -3.12 11.13
N LYS A 103 0.32 -2.36 12.20
CA LYS A 103 1.52 -1.55 12.31
C LYS A 103 2.71 -2.46 12.63
N LEU A 104 3.84 -2.23 11.96
CA LEU A 104 5.06 -2.97 12.23
C LEU A 104 5.89 -2.23 13.27
N ASP A 105 6.06 -2.85 14.44
CA ASP A 105 6.85 -2.26 15.52
C ASP A 105 8.32 -2.11 15.12
N GLY A 106 8.92 -0.99 15.51
CA GLY A 106 10.31 -0.68 15.17
C GLY A 106 10.53 -0.19 13.73
N LEU A 107 9.51 -0.20 12.86
CA LEU A 107 9.60 0.30 11.48
C LEU A 107 8.74 1.57 11.32
N PRO A 108 9.36 2.77 11.34
CA PRO A 108 8.61 4.01 11.21
C PRO A 108 7.91 4.09 9.84
N HIS A 109 6.71 4.65 9.84
CA HIS A 109 5.93 4.87 8.61
C HIS A 109 5.75 3.61 7.74
N THR A 110 5.63 2.45 8.39
CA THR A 110 5.53 1.15 7.73
C THR A 110 4.35 0.35 8.30
N TRP A 111 3.51 -0.21 7.42
CA TRP A 111 2.32 -0.97 7.78
C TRP A 111 2.26 -2.26 6.96
N ARG A 112 1.97 -3.36 7.61
CA ARG A 112 1.50 -4.54 6.89
C ARG A 112 0.07 -4.24 6.44
N LEU A 113 -0.18 -4.36 5.13
CA LEU A 113 -1.52 -4.17 4.55
C LEU A 113 -2.35 -5.44 4.62
N GLY A 114 -1.71 -6.58 4.44
CA GLY A 114 -2.33 -7.90 4.37
C GLY A 114 -1.51 -8.87 3.56
N ASP A 115 -2.18 -9.75 2.82
CA ASP A 115 -1.54 -10.79 2.04
C ASP A 115 -2.08 -10.80 0.60
N PHE A 116 -1.17 -10.89 -0.38
CA PHE A 116 -1.52 -11.22 -1.75
C PHE A 116 -1.56 -12.75 -1.88
N ILE A 117 -2.70 -13.29 -2.27
CA ILE A 117 -2.95 -14.73 -2.33
C ILE A 117 -3.30 -15.10 -3.77
N PRO A 118 -2.30 -15.42 -4.63
CA PRO A 118 -2.56 -15.82 -6.01
C PRO A 118 -3.28 -17.17 -6.11
N THR A 119 -3.03 -18.05 -5.16
CA THR A 119 -3.66 -19.39 -5.07
C THR A 119 -3.76 -19.84 -3.62
N ALA A 120 -4.69 -20.74 -3.34
CA ALA A 120 -4.87 -21.29 -1.99
C ALA A 120 -3.56 -21.90 -1.46
N GLY A 121 -3.17 -21.51 -0.24
CA GLY A 121 -1.95 -22.01 0.42
C GLY A 121 -0.67 -21.27 0.06
N MET A 122 -0.70 -20.30 -0.87
CA MET A 122 0.43 -19.41 -1.14
C MET A 122 0.02 -17.97 -0.88
N ASP A 123 0.63 -17.38 0.12
CA ASP A 123 0.41 -16.01 0.52
C ASP A 123 1.73 -15.25 0.58
N PHE A 124 1.71 -14.03 0.08
CA PHE A 124 2.82 -13.11 0.08
C PHE A 124 2.46 -11.89 0.93
N PRO A 125 3.15 -11.65 2.05
CA PRO A 125 2.92 -10.47 2.87
C PRO A 125 3.11 -9.19 2.06
N VAL A 126 2.19 -8.25 2.20
CA VAL A 126 2.25 -6.94 1.54
C VAL A 126 2.45 -5.85 2.56
N VAL A 127 3.50 -5.06 2.38
CA VAL A 127 3.92 -4.00 3.29
C VAL A 127 3.95 -2.67 2.56
N LEU A 128 3.25 -1.67 3.09
CA LEU A 128 3.35 -0.28 2.65
C LEU A 128 4.38 0.45 3.50
N THR A 129 5.30 1.14 2.87
CA THR A 129 6.28 2.00 3.55
C THR A 129 6.35 3.38 2.91
N MET A 130 6.44 4.43 3.72
CA MET A 130 6.56 5.84 3.28
C MET A 130 7.81 6.43 3.89
N GLN A 131 8.93 6.28 3.20
CA GLN A 131 10.23 6.78 3.65
C GLN A 131 10.58 8.08 2.92
N ASP A 132 11.39 8.90 3.57
CA ASP A 132 11.82 10.22 3.09
C ASP A 132 13.26 10.23 2.57
N SER A 133 13.98 9.09 2.71
CA SER A 133 15.34 8.94 2.22
C SER A 133 15.63 7.52 1.73
N LYS A 134 16.71 7.39 0.93
CA LYS A 134 17.20 6.08 0.47
C LYS A 134 17.66 5.21 1.62
N ASP A 135 18.34 5.79 2.59
CA ASP A 135 18.93 5.07 3.73
C ASP A 135 17.85 4.46 4.62
N THR A 136 16.80 5.24 4.93
CA THR A 136 15.67 4.74 5.72
C THR A 136 14.92 3.64 4.99
N LEU A 137 14.78 3.71 3.67
CA LEU A 137 14.17 2.63 2.90
C LEU A 137 15.02 1.35 2.92
N VAL A 138 16.35 1.47 2.79
CA VAL A 138 17.28 0.32 2.90
C VAL A 138 17.15 -0.36 4.26
N GLU A 139 17.11 0.41 5.36
CA GLU A 139 16.97 -0.14 6.72
C GLU A 139 15.64 -0.88 6.90
N VAL A 140 14.54 -0.29 6.41
CA VAL A 140 13.22 -0.94 6.45
C VAL A 140 13.24 -2.26 5.69
N VAL A 141 13.73 -2.26 4.43
CA VAL A 141 13.76 -3.46 3.60
C VAL A 141 14.67 -4.53 4.19
N ARG A 142 15.85 -4.14 4.73
CA ARG A 142 16.74 -5.06 5.43
C ARG A 142 16.04 -5.72 6.61
N SER A 143 15.35 -4.95 7.44
CA SER A 143 14.60 -5.47 8.58
C SER A 143 13.48 -6.43 8.15
N LEU A 144 12.77 -6.13 7.06
CA LEU A 144 11.76 -7.02 6.48
C LEU A 144 12.38 -8.32 5.97
N CYS A 145 13.53 -8.26 5.29
CA CYS A 145 14.25 -9.45 4.82
C CYS A 145 14.68 -10.37 5.98
N LEU A 146 15.02 -9.81 7.13
CA LEU A 146 15.42 -10.58 8.31
C LEU A 146 14.21 -11.18 9.05
N SER A 147 13.11 -10.45 9.13
CA SER A 147 11.92 -10.84 9.90
C SER A 147 10.92 -11.71 9.12
N THR A 148 10.96 -11.65 7.78
CA THR A 148 10.02 -12.35 6.92
C THR A 148 10.71 -13.51 6.21
N PRO A 149 10.35 -14.79 6.52
CA PRO A 149 11.04 -15.96 5.97
C PRO A 149 10.72 -16.22 4.49
N LYS A 150 9.58 -15.76 4.00
CA LYS A 150 9.07 -15.97 2.63
C LYS A 150 9.16 -14.69 1.80
N PRO A 151 9.04 -14.79 0.47
CA PRO A 151 8.90 -13.63 -0.41
C PRO A 151 7.77 -12.70 0.04
N PHE A 152 7.92 -11.40 -0.21
CA PHE A 152 6.95 -10.38 0.19
C PHE A 152 6.90 -9.23 -0.82
N VAL A 153 5.91 -8.36 -0.68
CA VAL A 153 5.74 -7.16 -1.50
C VAL A 153 6.02 -5.92 -0.67
N VAL A 154 6.91 -5.06 -1.15
CA VAL A 154 7.08 -3.71 -0.63
C VAL A 154 6.37 -2.73 -1.54
N ILE A 155 5.39 -2.03 -1.01
CA ILE A 155 4.70 -0.93 -1.68
C ILE A 155 5.27 0.39 -1.16
N ALA A 156 5.63 1.30 -2.06
CA ALA A 156 6.01 2.67 -1.71
C ALA A 156 5.26 3.68 -2.57
N PRO A 157 5.13 4.96 -2.14
CA PRO A 157 4.45 5.97 -2.95
C PRO A 157 5.07 6.16 -4.34
N THR A 158 6.40 6.12 -4.43
CA THR A 158 7.17 6.30 -5.67
C THR A 158 8.46 5.48 -5.64
N ARG A 159 9.17 5.41 -6.77
CA ARG A 159 10.54 4.85 -6.85
C ARG A 159 11.65 5.83 -6.42
N LEU A 160 11.33 7.02 -5.97
CA LEU A 160 12.30 8.08 -5.68
C LEU A 160 13.45 7.63 -4.76
N HIS A 161 13.14 6.79 -3.78
CA HIS A 161 14.11 6.27 -2.81
C HIS A 161 14.54 4.82 -3.09
N LEU A 162 14.06 4.22 -4.18
CA LEU A 162 14.53 2.90 -4.60
C LEU A 162 16.01 3.00 -5.03
N SER A 163 16.85 2.21 -4.40
CA SER A 163 18.29 2.18 -4.67
C SER A 163 18.71 0.77 -5.08
N PRO A 164 19.87 0.61 -5.77
CA PRO A 164 20.39 -0.72 -6.13
C PRO A 164 20.55 -1.66 -4.91
N ALA A 165 20.81 -1.10 -3.72
CA ALA A 165 20.88 -1.89 -2.49
C ALA A 165 19.52 -2.48 -2.12
N VAL A 166 18.43 -1.71 -2.24
CA VAL A 166 17.07 -2.21 -2.01
C VAL A 166 16.70 -3.28 -3.05
N GLU A 167 16.99 -3.03 -4.33
CA GLU A 167 16.74 -3.98 -5.41
C GLU A 167 17.46 -5.31 -5.18
N THR A 168 18.74 -5.25 -4.77
CA THR A 168 19.54 -6.44 -4.45
C THR A 168 18.92 -7.22 -3.27
N LEU A 169 18.53 -6.54 -2.19
CA LEU A 169 17.89 -7.19 -1.02
C LEU A 169 16.58 -7.88 -1.39
N LEU A 170 15.74 -7.22 -2.19
CA LEU A 170 14.49 -7.80 -2.65
C LEU A 170 14.70 -8.98 -3.59
N ALA A 171 15.66 -8.87 -4.53
CA ALA A 171 16.01 -9.97 -5.44
C ALA A 171 16.51 -11.21 -4.68
N GLN A 172 17.32 -11.05 -3.62
CA GLN A 172 17.78 -12.15 -2.78
C GLN A 172 16.64 -12.88 -2.04
N LYS A 173 15.49 -12.25 -1.92
CA LYS A 173 14.28 -12.76 -1.25
C LYS A 173 13.17 -13.11 -2.24
N ASP A 174 13.42 -13.06 -3.54
CA ASP A 174 12.41 -13.21 -4.59
C ASP A 174 11.17 -12.32 -4.35
N SER A 175 11.42 -11.14 -3.77
CA SER A 175 10.40 -10.19 -3.31
C SER A 175 10.20 -9.07 -4.32
N LEU A 176 9.04 -8.42 -4.28
CA LEU A 176 8.62 -7.44 -5.28
C LEU A 176 8.56 -6.02 -4.69
N PHE A 177 8.99 -5.03 -5.48
CA PHE A 177 8.76 -3.62 -5.21
C PHE A 177 7.67 -3.06 -6.14
N VAL A 178 6.69 -2.36 -5.56
CA VAL A 178 5.58 -1.73 -6.27
C VAL A 178 5.53 -0.24 -5.95
N ALA A 179 5.49 0.60 -6.96
CA ALA A 179 5.35 2.06 -6.81
C ALA A 179 3.91 2.49 -7.07
N LEU A 180 3.25 3.07 -6.07
CA LEU A 180 1.83 3.43 -6.18
C LEU A 180 1.55 4.42 -7.32
N ASN A 181 2.45 5.39 -7.55
CA ASN A 181 2.29 6.38 -8.61
C ASN A 181 2.35 5.81 -10.03
N GLU A 182 2.88 4.59 -10.21
CA GLU A 182 2.95 3.90 -11.50
C GLU A 182 1.77 2.95 -11.70
N ASP A 183 1.28 2.37 -10.62
CA ASP A 183 0.33 1.27 -10.67
C ASP A 183 -1.10 1.66 -10.23
N LEU A 184 -1.28 2.81 -9.55
CA LEU A 184 -2.58 3.24 -9.04
C LEU A 184 -2.94 4.67 -9.43
N TYR A 185 -4.22 4.90 -9.63
CA TYR A 185 -4.79 6.25 -9.77
C TYR A 185 -6.12 6.36 -9.01
N LEU A 186 -6.51 7.59 -8.69
CA LEU A 186 -7.83 7.85 -8.09
C LEU A 186 -8.87 7.94 -9.21
N GLY A 187 -9.87 7.08 -9.18
CA GLY A 187 -10.98 7.06 -10.13
C GLY A 187 -11.95 8.25 -9.96
N ASP A 188 -13.04 8.24 -10.71
CA ASP A 188 -14.11 9.27 -10.60
C ASP A 188 -14.93 9.12 -9.31
N ALA A 189 -15.01 7.92 -8.76
CA ALA A 189 -15.51 7.64 -7.42
C ALA A 189 -14.34 7.67 -6.41
N PRO A 190 -14.59 7.76 -5.08
CA PRO A 190 -13.53 7.81 -4.07
C PRO A 190 -12.89 6.42 -3.85
N ARG A 191 -12.38 5.83 -4.91
CA ARG A 191 -11.68 4.54 -4.91
C ARG A 191 -10.44 4.59 -5.79
N LEU A 192 -9.42 3.87 -5.37
CA LEU A 192 -8.23 3.65 -6.17
C LEU A 192 -8.50 2.56 -7.21
N LEU A 193 -7.92 2.73 -8.38
CA LEU A 193 -7.96 1.79 -9.49
C LEU A 193 -6.54 1.50 -9.95
N THR A 194 -6.30 0.32 -10.52
CA THR A 194 -5.01 -0.05 -11.09
C THR A 194 -4.87 0.48 -12.52
N CYS A 195 -3.66 0.94 -12.88
CA CYS A 195 -3.33 1.38 -14.25
C CYS A 195 -3.17 0.20 -15.20
N ARG A 196 -2.86 -0.99 -14.70
CA ARG A 196 -2.69 -2.24 -15.44
C ARG A 196 -3.30 -3.41 -14.67
N ASP A 197 -3.38 -4.59 -15.29
CA ASP A 197 -3.97 -5.75 -14.64
C ASP A 197 -3.15 -6.16 -13.39
N LYS A 198 -3.84 -6.63 -12.36
CA LYS A 198 -3.22 -7.08 -11.10
C LYS A 198 -2.27 -8.25 -11.31
N THR A 199 -2.59 -9.13 -12.26
CA THR A 199 -1.74 -10.28 -12.61
C THR A 199 -0.42 -9.82 -13.21
N GLU A 200 -0.39 -8.72 -13.94
CA GLU A 200 0.84 -8.13 -14.46
C GLU A 200 1.68 -7.48 -13.36
N ILE A 201 1.03 -6.78 -12.42
CA ILE A 201 1.73 -6.14 -11.28
C ILE A 201 2.43 -7.21 -10.44
N PHE A 202 1.75 -8.33 -10.17
CA PHE A 202 2.25 -9.39 -9.31
C PHE A 202 2.85 -10.59 -10.08
N ALA A 203 3.05 -10.48 -11.40
CA ALA A 203 3.58 -11.57 -12.24
C ALA A 203 4.84 -12.23 -11.65
N PRO A 204 5.86 -11.48 -11.13
CA PRO A 204 7.06 -12.12 -10.57
C PRO A 204 6.78 -13.03 -9.36
N LEU A 205 5.68 -12.82 -8.64
CA LEU A 205 5.27 -13.69 -7.54
C LEU A 205 4.37 -14.82 -8.01
N ILE A 206 3.52 -14.56 -9.00
CA ILE A 206 2.66 -15.58 -9.61
C ILE A 206 3.51 -16.64 -10.30
N ASP A 207 4.61 -16.27 -10.96
CA ASP A 207 5.55 -17.18 -11.61
C ASP A 207 6.29 -18.08 -10.62
N GLN A 208 6.33 -17.72 -9.33
CA GLN A 208 6.88 -18.59 -8.27
C GLN A 208 5.88 -19.68 -7.83
N VAL A 209 4.61 -19.56 -8.22
CA VAL A 209 3.60 -20.57 -7.91
C VAL A 209 3.89 -21.84 -8.70
N PRO A 210 4.09 -23.01 -8.05
CA PRO A 210 4.34 -24.24 -8.76
C PRO A 210 3.21 -24.56 -9.75
N GLY A 211 3.57 -24.71 -11.02
CA GLY A 211 2.62 -25.11 -12.04
C GLY A 211 2.12 -26.57 -11.83
N PRO A 212 1.02 -26.97 -12.48
CA PRO A 212 0.46 -28.30 -12.34
C PRO A 212 1.43 -29.44 -12.70
N ASP A 213 2.47 -29.14 -13.47
CA ASP A 213 3.45 -30.14 -13.95
C ASP A 213 4.74 -30.22 -13.10
N SER A 214 4.87 -29.42 -12.05
CA SER A 214 6.13 -29.27 -11.29
C SER A 214 6.39 -30.37 -10.25
N GLY A 215 5.57 -31.40 -10.16
CA GLY A 215 5.74 -32.52 -9.19
C GLY A 215 5.64 -32.12 -7.71
N GLY A 216 5.42 -30.83 -7.44
CA GLY A 216 5.19 -30.28 -6.12
C GLY A 216 3.71 -30.31 -5.71
N THR A 217 3.41 -29.76 -4.55
CA THR A 217 2.04 -29.58 -4.07
C THR A 217 1.29 -28.66 -5.02
N VAL A 218 0.31 -29.16 -5.74
CA VAL A 218 -0.53 -28.38 -6.65
C VAL A 218 -1.67 -27.77 -5.86
N PHE A 219 -1.82 -26.46 -5.95
CA PHE A 219 -2.93 -25.76 -5.31
C PHE A 219 -4.07 -25.55 -6.31
N PHE A 220 -5.28 -25.84 -5.87
CA PHE A 220 -6.47 -25.57 -6.66
C PHE A 220 -6.74 -24.08 -6.69
N MET A 221 -6.68 -23.48 -7.88
CA MET A 221 -7.00 -22.07 -8.05
C MET A 221 -8.51 -21.87 -7.96
N THR A 222 -8.97 -21.24 -6.88
CA THR A 222 -10.38 -20.87 -6.73
C THR A 222 -10.66 -19.52 -7.39
N PRO A 223 -11.76 -19.40 -8.19
CA PRO A 223 -12.17 -18.11 -8.73
C PRO A 223 -12.34 -17.06 -7.63
N PRO A 224 -11.99 -15.77 -7.88
CA PRO A 224 -12.23 -14.70 -6.92
C PRO A 224 -13.69 -14.66 -6.48
N GLY A 225 -13.93 -14.54 -5.16
CA GLY A 225 -15.27 -14.50 -4.60
C GLY A 225 -15.92 -15.85 -4.34
N THR A 226 -15.20 -16.97 -4.58
CA THR A 226 -15.69 -18.30 -4.24
C THR A 226 -15.87 -18.43 -2.72
N THR A 227 -17.04 -18.87 -2.30
CA THR A 227 -17.38 -19.14 -0.88
C THR A 227 -17.38 -20.64 -0.59
N TRP A 228 -17.20 -21.03 0.68
CA TRP A 228 -17.16 -22.42 1.10
C TRP A 228 -18.33 -23.29 0.59
N PRO A 229 -19.59 -22.84 0.57
CA PRO A 229 -20.72 -23.60 0.01
C PRO A 229 -20.58 -23.93 -1.48
N GLN A 230 -19.75 -23.17 -2.21
CA GLN A 230 -19.51 -23.39 -3.65
C GLN A 230 -18.35 -24.35 -3.91
N ILE A 231 -17.65 -24.78 -2.85
CA ILE A 231 -16.56 -25.75 -2.95
C ILE A 231 -17.10 -27.15 -2.67
N LYS A 232 -16.90 -28.03 -3.63
CA LYS A 232 -17.23 -29.46 -3.48
C LYS A 232 -15.95 -30.26 -3.59
N ILE A 233 -15.69 -31.14 -2.62
CA ILE A 233 -14.53 -32.01 -2.58
C ILE A 233 -15.03 -33.45 -2.63
N GLN A 234 -14.50 -34.24 -3.55
CA GLN A 234 -14.85 -35.67 -3.69
C GLN A 234 -13.59 -36.50 -3.74
N PHE A 235 -13.44 -37.40 -2.77
CA PHE A 235 -12.40 -38.40 -2.76
C PHE A 235 -12.82 -39.55 -3.69
N ARG A 236 -11.91 -39.94 -4.57
CA ARG A 236 -12.10 -41.08 -5.49
C ARG A 236 -10.95 -42.04 -5.26
N ASP A 237 -11.17 -43.31 -5.48
CA ASP A 237 -10.18 -44.42 -5.55
C ASP A 237 -9.07 -44.47 -4.48
N GLY A 238 -9.20 -43.79 -3.36
CA GLY A 238 -8.21 -43.76 -2.27
C GLY A 238 -6.88 -43.06 -2.61
N HIS A 239 -6.71 -42.48 -3.81
CA HIS A 239 -5.49 -41.83 -4.27
C HIS A 239 -5.72 -40.47 -4.90
N THR A 240 -6.94 -40.17 -5.33
CA THR A 240 -7.27 -38.94 -6.03
C THR A 240 -8.44 -38.18 -5.39
N VAL A 241 -8.36 -36.89 -5.50
CA VAL A 241 -9.38 -35.92 -5.06
C VAL A 241 -9.81 -35.08 -6.24
N THR A 242 -11.12 -34.91 -6.42
CA THR A 242 -11.65 -33.92 -7.34
C THR A 242 -12.22 -32.75 -6.52
N ILE A 243 -11.79 -31.53 -6.83
CA ILE A 243 -12.27 -30.32 -6.21
C ILE A 243 -13.02 -29.51 -7.26
N TRP A 244 -14.20 -29.02 -6.92
CA TRP A 244 -14.97 -28.06 -7.71
C TRP A 244 -15.06 -26.75 -6.95
N ALA A 245 -14.95 -25.62 -7.66
CA ALA A 245 -15.21 -24.29 -7.13
C ALA A 245 -15.99 -23.49 -8.20
N GLY A 246 -17.28 -23.33 -8.01
CA GLY A 246 -18.17 -22.84 -9.05
C GLY A 246 -18.13 -23.73 -10.29
N ASP A 247 -17.86 -23.14 -11.45
CA ASP A 247 -17.79 -23.84 -12.74
C ASP A 247 -16.41 -24.48 -13.03
N GLN A 248 -15.44 -24.26 -12.15
CA GLN A 248 -14.09 -24.85 -12.30
C GLN A 248 -13.96 -26.15 -11.51
N SER A 249 -13.20 -27.09 -12.07
CA SER A 249 -12.86 -28.33 -11.37
C SER A 249 -11.43 -28.77 -11.67
N GLY A 250 -10.77 -29.34 -10.66
CA GLY A 250 -9.43 -29.91 -10.79
C GLY A 250 -9.38 -31.30 -10.15
N ARG A 251 -8.61 -32.22 -10.74
CA ARG A 251 -8.34 -33.55 -10.20
C ARG A 251 -6.89 -33.60 -9.72
N TYR A 252 -6.68 -34.03 -8.47
CA TYR A 252 -5.38 -34.06 -7.81
C TYR A 252 -5.13 -35.40 -7.17
N THR A 253 -3.86 -35.83 -7.16
CA THR A 253 -3.43 -36.95 -6.31
C THR A 253 -3.23 -36.50 -4.88
N TYR A 254 -3.26 -37.38 -3.92
CA TYR A 254 -2.97 -37.08 -2.51
C TYR A 254 -1.57 -36.50 -2.33
N THR A 255 -0.60 -36.98 -3.13
CA THR A 255 0.76 -36.43 -3.11
C THR A 255 0.80 -34.95 -3.57
N GLN A 256 0.08 -34.61 -4.64
CA GLN A 256 -0.07 -33.25 -5.13
C GLN A 256 -0.77 -32.32 -4.12
N MET A 257 -1.66 -32.87 -3.29
CA MET A 257 -2.34 -32.16 -2.21
C MET A 257 -1.49 -32.06 -0.93
N GLY A 258 -0.25 -32.53 -0.93
CA GLY A 258 0.59 -32.57 0.27
C GLY A 258 0.12 -33.60 1.31
N MET A 259 -0.82 -34.46 0.97
CA MET A 259 -1.30 -35.54 1.83
C MET A 259 -0.36 -36.75 1.69
N ALA A 260 0.83 -36.65 2.29
CA ALA A 260 1.75 -37.79 2.32
C ALA A 260 1.12 -38.94 3.15
N SER A 261 1.04 -40.15 2.57
CA SER A 261 0.74 -41.33 3.33
C SER A 261 1.79 -41.51 4.44
N ARG A 262 1.39 -41.41 5.73
CA ARG A 262 2.23 -41.93 6.80
C ARG A 262 2.41 -43.41 6.55
N LYS A 263 3.59 -43.82 6.12
CA LYS A 263 3.99 -45.23 6.20
C LYS A 263 3.97 -45.62 7.67
N ASN A 264 3.05 -46.49 8.05
CA ASN A 264 3.15 -47.23 9.31
C ASN A 264 4.42 -48.08 9.32
#